data_0523f5475518127705a21e116227ed68
#
_entry.id   0523f5475518127705a21e116227ed68
#
_cell.length_a   1.000
_cell.length_b   1.000
_cell.length_c   1.000
_cell.angle_alpha   90.00
_cell.angle_beta   90.00
_cell.angle_gamma   90.00
#
_symmetry.space_group_name_H-M   'P 1'
#
loop_
_entity.id
_entity.type
_entity.pdbx_description
1 polymer ?
#
loop_
_entity_poly.entity_id
_entity_poly.type
_entity_poly.pdbx_seq_one_letter_code
_entity_poly.pdbx_strand_id
1 'polypeptide(L)'
;MDFLRLPPALVRVLLCLLLLLPVSQARAGSLHDELNGFLVDQTISHIGHQFYRYFSERLRDISRLDFNLVIRERPSARWGSLVWVEYEGGTVYRRFLPPNTAELQAVAHAAADEVKEAVIRRRLEILLQDTTDMERDEL
;
A
#
# COMPACT_ATOMS: atom_id res chain seq x y z
N MET A 1 -19.41 49.75 -37.73
CA MET A 1 -19.40 48.54 -36.86
C MET A 1 -19.39 47.29 -37.75
N ASP A 2 -18.24 47.01 -38.35
CA ASP A 2 -18.07 45.89 -39.30
C ASP A 2 -17.10 44.84 -38.74
N PHE A 3 -17.50 44.16 -37.69
CA PHE A 3 -16.69 43.12 -37.06
C PHE A 3 -17.03 41.70 -37.57
N LEU A 4 -17.83 41.53 -38.61
CA LEU A 4 -18.38 40.23 -39.03
C LEU A 4 -18.09 39.82 -40.45
N ARG A 5 -17.00 40.31 -41.07
CA ARG A 5 -16.54 39.79 -42.39
C ARG A 5 -15.13 39.20 -42.29
N LEU A 6 -14.93 38.21 -41.47
CA LEU A 6 -13.77 37.36 -41.60
C LEU A 6 -13.90 36.52 -42.89
N PRO A 7 -12.87 36.50 -43.75
CA PRO A 7 -12.93 35.71 -44.97
C PRO A 7 -13.10 34.23 -44.62
N PRO A 8 -13.88 33.46 -45.36
CA PRO A 8 -14.21 32.06 -45.07
C PRO A 8 -12.98 31.18 -44.92
N ALA A 9 -11.84 31.57 -45.49
CA ALA A 9 -10.55 30.90 -45.32
C ALA A 9 -10.01 31.04 -43.90
N LEU A 10 -10.12 32.21 -43.26
CA LEU A 10 -9.69 32.44 -41.88
C LEU A 10 -10.56 31.69 -40.87
N VAL A 11 -11.86 31.60 -41.10
CA VAL A 11 -12.79 30.82 -40.25
C VAL A 11 -12.45 29.33 -40.29
N ARG A 12 -12.11 28.80 -41.47
CA ARG A 12 -11.69 27.40 -41.62
C ARG A 12 -10.37 27.11 -40.93
N VAL A 13 -9.40 28.02 -41.02
CA VAL A 13 -8.11 27.88 -40.32
C VAL A 13 -8.28 27.95 -38.81
N LEU A 14 -9.14 28.87 -38.33
CA LEU A 14 -9.44 28.99 -36.89
C LEU A 14 -10.16 27.76 -36.37
N LEU A 15 -11.08 27.19 -37.14
CA LEU A 15 -11.81 25.97 -36.79
C LEU A 15 -10.87 24.76 -36.75
N CYS A 16 -9.92 24.65 -37.69
CA CYS A 16 -8.91 23.61 -37.69
C CYS A 16 -7.92 23.77 -36.52
N LEU A 17 -7.58 24.98 -36.12
CA LEU A 17 -6.72 25.26 -35.00
C LEU A 17 -7.39 24.89 -33.64
N LEU A 18 -8.72 25.10 -33.56
CA LEU A 18 -9.52 24.74 -32.39
C LEU A 18 -9.63 23.22 -32.20
N LEU A 19 -9.59 22.43 -33.30
CA LEU A 19 -9.60 20.97 -33.26
C LEU A 19 -8.25 20.34 -32.92
N LEU A 20 -7.16 21.12 -32.91
CA LEU A 20 -5.82 20.70 -32.55
C LEU A 20 -5.47 20.93 -31.06
N LEU A 21 -6.42 21.48 -30.27
CA LEU A 21 -6.20 21.56 -28.81
C LEU A 21 -6.14 20.13 -28.27
N PRO A 22 -5.03 19.73 -27.64
CA PRO A 22 -4.98 18.46 -26.98
C PRO A 22 -6.04 18.47 -25.87
N VAL A 23 -7.03 17.61 -25.98
CA VAL A 23 -7.92 17.30 -24.88
C VAL A 23 -7.02 16.72 -23.80
N SER A 24 -6.63 17.58 -22.85
CA SER A 24 -6.00 17.12 -21.62
C SER A 24 -7.02 16.18 -20.97
N GLN A 25 -6.83 14.88 -21.19
CA GLN A 25 -7.53 13.87 -20.41
C GLN A 25 -7.09 14.10 -18.96
N ALA A 26 -7.93 14.82 -18.23
CA ALA A 26 -7.88 14.79 -16.78
C ALA A 26 -7.96 13.29 -16.43
N ARG A 27 -6.83 12.68 -16.07
CA ARG A 27 -6.83 11.41 -15.39
C ARG A 27 -7.67 11.63 -14.14
N ALA A 28 -8.92 11.22 -14.22
CA ALA A 28 -9.68 10.95 -13.02
C ALA A 28 -8.85 9.93 -12.27
N GLY A 29 -8.11 10.39 -11.25
CA GLY A 29 -7.47 9.52 -10.29
C GLY A 29 -8.55 8.55 -9.85
N SER A 30 -8.33 7.27 -10.09
CA SER A 30 -9.31 6.26 -9.75
C SER A 30 -9.57 6.38 -8.25
N LEU A 31 -10.83 6.47 -7.85
CA LEU A 31 -11.27 6.43 -6.45
C LEU A 31 -10.77 5.15 -5.72
N HIS A 32 -10.13 4.24 -6.44
CA HIS A 32 -9.41 3.08 -5.91
C HIS A 32 -8.10 3.42 -5.21
N ASP A 33 -7.49 4.60 -5.46
CA ASP A 33 -6.24 4.99 -4.78
C ASP A 33 -6.49 5.43 -3.32
N GLU A 34 -7.72 5.78 -2.96
CA GLU A 34 -8.05 6.21 -1.59
C GLU A 34 -8.21 5.05 -0.58
N LEU A 35 -8.23 3.80 -1.05
CA LEU A 35 -8.36 2.61 -0.19
C LEU A 35 -7.05 1.85 -0.04
N ASN A 36 -5.94 2.38 -0.51
CA ASN A 36 -4.65 1.77 -0.32
C ASN A 36 -4.18 1.96 1.13
N GLY A 37 -3.92 0.86 1.81
CA GLY A 37 -3.34 0.88 3.15
C GLY A 37 -1.89 1.34 3.13
N PHE A 38 -1.36 1.65 4.30
CA PHE A 38 -0.02 2.17 4.50
C PHE A 38 0.90 1.11 5.08
N LEU A 39 2.13 1.05 4.56
CA LEU A 39 3.23 0.33 5.15
C LEU A 39 4.18 1.34 5.79
N VAL A 40 4.29 1.32 7.11
CA VAL A 40 5.14 2.24 7.86
C VAL A 40 6.44 1.52 8.22
N ASP A 41 7.56 2.05 7.73
CA ASP A 41 8.90 1.58 8.09
C ASP A 41 9.38 2.25 9.38
N GLN A 42 9.50 1.49 10.43
CA GLN A 42 10.12 1.87 11.70
C GLN A 42 11.32 0.98 12.01
N THR A 43 11.99 0.50 10.98
CA THR A 43 13.28 -0.20 11.12
C THR A 43 14.42 0.81 11.30
N ILE A 44 15.52 0.35 11.85
CA ILE A 44 16.62 1.23 12.29
C ILE A 44 17.93 0.82 11.61
N SER A 45 18.20 -0.47 11.48
CA SER A 45 19.44 -0.99 10.94
C SER A 45 19.39 -1.18 9.43
N HIS A 46 20.56 -1.29 8.80
CA HIS A 46 20.64 -1.60 7.38
C HIS A 46 19.92 -2.91 7.00
N ILE A 47 20.04 -3.94 7.83
CA ILE A 47 19.36 -5.22 7.61
C ILE A 47 17.84 -5.10 7.77
N GLY A 48 17.37 -4.27 8.73
CA GLY A 48 15.96 -3.96 8.90
C GLY A 48 15.37 -3.26 7.69
N HIS A 49 16.04 -2.23 7.16
CA HIS A 49 15.61 -1.53 5.94
C HIS A 49 15.62 -2.44 4.70
N GLN A 50 16.59 -3.34 4.58
CA GLN A 50 16.58 -4.32 3.50
C GLN A 50 15.43 -5.31 3.64
N PHE A 51 15.16 -5.79 4.87
CA PHE A 51 14.00 -6.64 5.15
C PHE A 51 12.70 -5.92 4.76
N TYR A 52 12.50 -4.67 5.22
CA TYR A 52 11.33 -3.87 4.88
C TYR A 52 11.14 -3.76 3.37
N ARG A 53 12.20 -3.50 2.61
CA ARG A 53 12.14 -3.38 1.15
C ARG A 53 11.62 -4.66 0.49
N TYR A 54 12.24 -5.82 0.77
CA TYR A 54 11.83 -7.10 0.20
C TYR A 54 10.42 -7.52 0.67
N PHE A 55 10.12 -7.28 1.95
CA PHE A 55 8.80 -7.52 2.53
C PHE A 55 7.72 -6.70 1.85
N SER A 56 7.92 -5.40 1.71
CA SER A 56 6.95 -4.48 1.11
C SER A 56 6.75 -4.73 -0.39
N GLU A 57 7.81 -5.05 -1.11
CA GLU A 57 7.75 -5.46 -2.51
C GLU A 57 6.88 -6.72 -2.68
N ARG A 58 7.20 -7.79 -1.96
CA ARG A 58 6.43 -9.02 -1.99
C ARG A 58 4.97 -8.82 -1.60
N LEU A 59 4.72 -8.07 -0.54
CA LEU A 59 3.36 -7.85 -0.05
C LEU A 59 2.50 -7.08 -1.07
N ARG A 60 3.06 -6.12 -1.81
CA ARG A 60 2.38 -5.44 -2.91
C ARG A 60 2.05 -6.37 -4.07
N ASP A 61 2.90 -7.34 -4.36
CA ASP A 61 2.68 -8.32 -5.43
C ASP A 61 1.54 -9.29 -5.09
N ILE A 62 1.40 -9.68 -3.83
CA ILE A 62 0.44 -10.71 -3.40
C ILE A 62 -0.84 -10.16 -2.78
N SER A 63 -0.93 -8.84 -2.52
CA SER A 63 -2.03 -8.22 -1.79
C SER A 63 -2.41 -6.87 -2.41
N ARG A 64 -3.69 -6.49 -2.32
CA ARG A 64 -4.18 -5.15 -2.70
C ARG A 64 -3.81 -4.07 -1.69
N LEU A 65 -3.16 -4.41 -0.57
CA LEU A 65 -2.79 -3.47 0.50
C LEU A 65 -3.97 -2.60 0.96
N ASP A 66 -5.08 -3.21 1.31
CA ASP A 66 -6.25 -2.55 1.88
C ASP A 66 -6.22 -2.49 3.42
N PHE A 67 -5.02 -2.56 4.00
CA PHE A 67 -4.76 -2.56 5.44
C PHE A 67 -3.45 -1.82 5.78
N ASN A 68 -3.36 -1.35 7.01
CA ASN A 68 -2.19 -0.63 7.50
C ASN A 68 -1.30 -1.54 8.33
N LEU A 69 0.00 -1.55 8.05
CA LEU A 69 1.00 -2.28 8.83
C LEU A 69 2.11 -1.36 9.29
N VAL A 70 2.61 -1.64 10.47
CA VAL A 70 3.82 -1.00 11.00
C VAL A 70 4.89 -2.07 11.16
N ILE A 71 6.02 -1.90 10.50
CA ILE A 71 7.17 -2.79 10.58
C ILE A 71 8.18 -2.16 11.53
N ARG A 72 8.46 -2.84 12.63
CA ARG A 72 9.36 -2.36 13.68
C ARG A 72 10.57 -3.25 13.82
N GLU A 73 11.64 -2.68 14.34
CA GLU A 73 12.88 -3.37 14.60
C GLU A 73 13.44 -3.02 15.96
N ARG A 74 14.04 -4.02 16.59
CA ARG A 74 14.91 -3.86 17.76
C ARG A 74 16.25 -4.50 17.44
N PRO A 75 17.28 -3.72 17.08
CA PRO A 75 18.61 -4.23 16.81
C PRO A 75 19.24 -4.83 18.07
N SER A 76 19.97 -5.93 17.90
CA SER A 76 20.75 -6.55 18.95
C SER A 76 22.15 -6.87 18.42
N ALA A 77 23.17 -6.41 19.12
CA ALA A 77 24.55 -6.64 18.73
C ALA A 77 24.97 -8.12 18.77
N ARG A 78 24.27 -8.94 19.57
CA ARG A 78 24.65 -10.34 19.82
C ARG A 78 23.80 -11.34 19.02
N TRP A 79 22.52 -11.03 18.78
CA TRP A 79 21.54 -12.00 18.27
C TRP A 79 20.97 -11.62 16.92
N GLY A 80 21.48 -10.56 16.29
CA GLY A 80 20.89 -9.97 15.09
C GLY A 80 19.75 -9.02 15.45
N SER A 81 18.87 -8.72 14.49
CA SER A 81 17.75 -7.79 14.69
C SER A 81 16.45 -8.54 14.91
N LEU A 82 15.71 -8.18 15.95
CA LEU A 82 14.34 -8.62 16.12
C LEU A 82 13.44 -7.71 15.30
N VAL A 83 12.73 -8.28 14.32
CA VAL A 83 11.73 -7.57 13.51
C VAL A 83 10.35 -8.09 13.87
N TRP A 84 9.36 -7.19 13.95
CA TRP A 84 7.95 -7.57 14.08
C TRP A 84 7.07 -6.66 13.25
N VAL A 85 5.90 -7.18 12.89
CA VAL A 85 4.88 -6.49 12.13
C VAL A 85 3.64 -6.36 12.99
N GLU A 86 3.11 -5.14 13.05
CA GLU A 86 1.89 -4.80 13.79
C GLU A 86 0.74 -4.52 12.81
N TYR A 87 -0.43 -5.06 13.13
CA TYR A 87 -1.70 -4.78 12.50
C TYR A 87 -2.75 -4.48 13.57
N GLU A 88 -3.50 -3.36 13.41
CA GLU A 88 -4.52 -2.94 14.40
C GLU A 88 -4.01 -2.93 15.85
N GLY A 89 -2.75 -2.47 16.04
CA GLY A 89 -2.11 -2.42 17.36
C GLY A 89 -1.65 -3.76 17.93
N GLY A 90 -1.89 -4.88 17.24
CA GLY A 90 -1.45 -6.22 17.62
C GLY A 90 -0.28 -6.71 16.78
N THR A 91 0.64 -7.48 17.39
CA THR A 91 1.73 -8.12 16.65
C THR A 91 1.21 -9.33 15.89
N VAL A 92 1.31 -9.32 14.57
CA VAL A 92 0.89 -10.42 13.68
C VAL A 92 2.06 -11.28 13.20
N TYR A 93 3.29 -10.78 13.31
CA TYR A 93 4.51 -11.49 12.93
C TYR A 93 5.68 -11.03 13.78
N ARG A 94 6.59 -11.95 14.11
CA ARG A 94 7.83 -11.64 14.85
C ARG A 94 8.91 -12.64 14.49
N ARG A 95 10.12 -12.13 14.18
CA ARG A 95 11.27 -12.98 13.87
C ARG A 95 12.59 -12.28 14.17
N PHE A 96 13.59 -13.08 14.57
CA PHE A 96 14.99 -12.63 14.56
C PHE A 96 15.57 -12.75 13.15
N LEU A 97 16.14 -11.66 12.66
CA LEU A 97 16.90 -11.65 11.43
C LEU A 97 18.35 -12.02 11.74
N PRO A 98 18.90 -13.03 11.09
CA PRO A 98 20.31 -13.37 11.27
C PRO A 98 21.18 -12.24 10.70
N PRO A 99 22.42 -12.07 11.18
CA PRO A 99 23.33 -11.04 10.68
C PRO A 99 23.77 -11.28 9.22
N ASN A 100 23.55 -12.49 8.71
CA ASN A 100 23.84 -12.86 7.32
C ASN A 100 22.67 -12.45 6.41
N THR A 101 22.96 -11.64 5.39
CA THR A 101 21.98 -11.13 4.44
C THR A 101 21.66 -12.07 3.28
N ALA A 102 22.38 -13.19 3.13
CA ALA A 102 22.24 -14.07 1.96
C ALA A 102 20.82 -14.66 1.81
N GLU A 103 20.12 -14.92 2.92
CA GLU A 103 18.77 -15.49 2.93
C GLU A 103 17.68 -14.45 3.25
N LEU A 104 18.05 -13.20 3.42
CA LEU A 104 17.16 -12.16 3.92
C LEU A 104 15.95 -11.95 3.00
N GLN A 105 16.14 -12.01 1.69
CA GLN A 105 15.06 -11.87 0.72
C GLN A 105 14.03 -13.00 0.87
N ALA A 106 14.48 -14.25 0.95
CA ALA A 106 13.59 -15.39 1.13
C ALA A 106 12.83 -15.31 2.46
N VAL A 107 13.50 -14.87 3.53
CA VAL A 107 12.89 -14.64 4.85
C VAL A 107 11.84 -13.55 4.79
N ALA A 108 12.12 -12.44 4.11
CA ALA A 108 11.19 -11.31 3.98
C ALA A 108 9.96 -11.68 3.11
N HIS A 109 10.16 -12.46 2.04
CA HIS A 109 9.06 -12.95 1.21
C HIS A 109 8.15 -13.90 1.98
N ALA A 110 8.73 -14.87 2.70
CA ALA A 110 7.96 -15.77 3.56
C ALA A 110 7.20 -15.02 4.66
N ALA A 111 7.81 -13.98 5.25
CA ALA A 111 7.15 -13.10 6.21
C ALA A 111 5.95 -12.37 5.62
N ALA A 112 6.05 -11.87 4.38
CA ALA A 112 4.95 -11.19 3.71
C ALA A 112 3.77 -12.14 3.44
N ASP A 113 4.04 -13.37 3.02
CA ASP A 113 3.02 -14.40 2.82
C ASP A 113 2.32 -14.73 4.15
N GLU A 114 3.07 -14.93 5.23
CA GLU A 114 2.55 -15.22 6.58
C GLU A 114 1.72 -14.05 7.15
N VAL A 115 2.21 -12.82 7.02
CA VAL A 115 1.52 -11.61 7.49
C VAL A 115 0.19 -11.42 6.76
N LYS A 116 0.15 -11.62 5.44
CA LYS A 116 -1.09 -11.55 4.67
C LYS A 116 -2.16 -12.49 5.24
N GLU A 117 -1.79 -13.74 5.50
CA GLU A 117 -2.72 -14.72 6.09
C GLU A 117 -3.14 -14.35 7.51
N ALA A 118 -2.20 -13.85 8.31
CA ALA A 118 -2.48 -13.41 9.68
C ALA A 118 -3.46 -12.21 9.72
N VAL A 119 -3.33 -11.26 8.80
CA VAL A 119 -4.25 -10.13 8.66
C VAL A 119 -5.65 -10.62 8.28
N ILE A 120 -5.76 -11.53 7.32
CA ILE A 120 -7.06 -12.10 6.90
C ILE A 120 -7.73 -12.80 8.10
N ARG A 121 -6.98 -13.60 8.84
CA ARG A 121 -7.49 -14.30 10.05
C ARG A 121 -7.95 -13.30 11.10
N ARG A 122 -7.16 -12.27 11.36
CA ARG A 122 -7.50 -11.24 12.36
C ARG A 122 -8.75 -10.45 11.98
N ARG A 123 -8.95 -10.14 10.70
CA ARG A 123 -10.18 -9.52 10.20
C ARG A 123 -11.40 -10.40 10.43
N LEU A 124 -11.30 -11.70 10.16
CA LEU A 124 -12.38 -12.64 10.40
C LEU A 124 -12.72 -12.74 11.88
N GLU A 125 -11.73 -12.78 12.76
CA GLU A 125 -11.94 -12.78 14.22
C GLU A 125 -12.71 -11.55 14.69
N ILE A 126 -12.35 -10.36 14.21
CA ILE A 126 -13.03 -9.10 14.54
C ILE A 126 -14.49 -9.14 14.09
N LEU A 127 -14.75 -9.56 12.85
CA LEU A 127 -16.11 -9.66 12.31
C LEU A 127 -16.98 -10.65 13.10
N LEU A 128 -16.41 -11.77 13.54
CA LEU A 128 -17.12 -12.77 14.34
C LEU A 128 -17.42 -12.26 15.77
N GLN A 129 -16.52 -11.47 16.35
CA GLN A 129 -16.72 -10.86 17.67
C GLN A 129 -17.85 -9.82 17.64
N ASP A 130 -17.88 -8.93 16.64
CA ASP A 130 -18.93 -7.92 16.47
C ASP A 130 -20.31 -8.57 16.32
N THR A 131 -20.41 -9.68 15.59
CA THR A 131 -21.68 -10.38 15.39
C THR A 131 -22.20 -11.00 16.69
N THR A 132 -21.31 -11.49 17.56
CA THR A 132 -21.70 -12.13 18.84
C THR A 132 -22.09 -11.08 19.89
N ASP A 133 -21.57 -9.86 19.80
CA ASP A 133 -21.91 -8.78 20.75
C ASP A 133 -23.30 -8.19 20.46
N MET A 134 -23.70 -8.11 19.18
CA MET A 134 -25.03 -7.64 18.77
C MET A 134 -26.17 -8.59 19.20
N GLU A 135 -25.94 -9.90 19.24
CA GLU A 135 -26.95 -10.87 19.72
C GLU A 135 -27.19 -10.82 21.23
N ARG A 136 -26.26 -10.21 21.98
CA ARG A 136 -26.36 -10.16 23.45
C ARG A 136 -27.19 -8.98 23.96
N ASP A 137 -27.36 -7.93 23.15
CA ASP A 137 -28.13 -6.74 23.52
C ASP A 137 -29.64 -6.85 23.20
N GLU A 138 -30.11 -7.95 22.58
CA GLU A 138 -31.51 -8.18 22.25
C GLU A 138 -32.25 -9.10 23.25
N LEU A 139 -31.67 -9.45 24.38
CA LEU A 139 -32.31 -10.19 25.48
C LEU A 139 -32.44 -9.34 26.73
#